data_af2fffc9cf9723e0a38ad43b88ea5ed3
#
_entry.id   af2fffc9cf9723e0a38ad43b88ea5ed3
#
_cell.length_a   1.000
_cell.length_b   1.000
_cell.length_c   1.000
_cell.angle_alpha   90.00
_cell.angle_beta   90.00
_cell.angle_gamma   90.00
#
_symmetry.space_group_name_H-M   'P 1'
#
loop_
_entity.id
_entity.type
_entity.pdbx_description
1 polymer ?
#
loop_
_entity_poly.entity_id
_entity_poly.type
_entity_poly.pdbx_seq_one_letter_code
_entity_poly.pdbx_strand_id
1 'polypeptide(L)'
;SACATCDGFFYRNQEVAIVGGGDSAIKEAIYLAGIASKVHMIHRRDQYRAEKIMVDRLKAVAAEGKIVLHEFCTLDEILGDKTGVTGVRLNNLKTGEKEDIPVMGVFIAIGHSPNTKMFEGQLEMNHGYIVTKGIASGAAQATNIPGVFAAGDCQDQVYRQAITSAASGCMAALDALNYLETNGLVD
;
A
#
# COMPACT_ATOMS: atom_id res chain seq x y z
N SER A 1 -7.78 5.95 1.30
CA SER A 1 -7.30 4.57 1.48
C SER A 1 -5.89 4.39 0.93
N ALA A 2 -5.21 3.34 1.36
CA ALA A 2 -3.92 2.89 0.81
C ALA A 2 -4.03 1.47 0.20
N CYS A 3 -5.25 1.00 -0.05
CA CYS A 3 -5.49 -0.35 -0.58
C CYS A 3 -6.71 -0.36 -1.51
N ALA A 4 -6.49 -0.35 -2.81
CA ALA A 4 -7.57 -0.38 -3.79
C ALA A 4 -8.38 -1.67 -3.76
N THR A 5 -7.74 -2.82 -3.50
CA THR A 5 -8.45 -4.11 -3.38
C THR A 5 -9.30 -4.20 -2.13
N CYS A 6 -8.95 -3.47 -1.05
CA CYS A 6 -9.72 -3.42 0.18
C CYS A 6 -10.99 -2.56 0.02
N ASP A 7 -10.82 -1.36 -0.52
CA ASP A 7 -11.84 -0.30 -0.44
C ASP A 7 -12.43 0.10 -1.80
N GLY A 8 -11.83 -0.32 -2.91
CA GLY A 8 -12.25 0.10 -4.25
C GLY A 8 -13.71 -0.24 -4.58
N PHE A 9 -14.24 -1.33 -4.02
CA PHE A 9 -15.64 -1.74 -4.23
C PHE A 9 -16.65 -0.70 -3.75
N PHE A 10 -16.34 0.07 -2.69
CA PHE A 10 -17.23 1.10 -2.18
C PHE A 10 -17.41 2.28 -3.14
N TYR A 11 -16.53 2.41 -4.14
CA TYR A 11 -16.55 3.49 -5.14
C TYR A 11 -17.02 3.02 -6.52
N ARG A 12 -17.81 1.95 -6.57
CA ARG A 12 -18.38 1.45 -7.84
C ARG A 12 -19.16 2.54 -8.55
N ASN A 13 -18.85 2.73 -9.86
CA ASN A 13 -19.44 3.76 -10.72
C ASN A 13 -19.25 5.21 -10.25
N GLN A 14 -18.26 5.47 -9.39
CA GLN A 14 -17.91 6.81 -8.94
C GLN A 14 -16.51 7.20 -9.47
N GLU A 15 -16.22 8.49 -9.52
CA GLU A 15 -14.90 8.98 -9.87
C GLU A 15 -13.99 8.94 -8.64
N VAL A 16 -12.75 8.46 -8.81
CA VAL A 16 -11.76 8.35 -7.74
C VAL A 16 -10.41 8.88 -8.19
N ALA A 17 -9.59 9.31 -7.23
CA ALA A 17 -8.20 9.68 -7.47
C ALA A 17 -7.25 8.62 -6.90
N ILE A 18 -6.12 8.41 -7.57
CA ILE A 18 -5.00 7.62 -7.06
C ILE A 18 -3.69 8.39 -7.22
N VAL A 19 -2.90 8.44 -6.15
CA VAL A 19 -1.62 9.15 -6.12
C VAL A 19 -0.48 8.15 -6.10
N GLY A 20 0.39 8.21 -7.11
CA GLY A 20 1.56 7.34 -7.18
C GLY A 20 2.09 7.19 -8.60
N GLY A 21 3.14 6.38 -8.77
CA GLY A 21 3.79 6.18 -10.09
C GLY A 21 4.72 4.97 -10.14
N GLY A 22 4.63 4.07 -9.16
CA GLY A 22 5.28 2.75 -9.16
C GLY A 22 4.34 1.65 -9.62
N ASP A 23 4.85 0.41 -9.66
CA ASP A 23 4.08 -0.77 -10.08
C ASP A 23 2.77 -0.95 -9.30
N SER A 24 2.81 -0.77 -7.96
CA SER A 24 1.62 -0.86 -7.12
C SER A 24 0.57 0.17 -7.51
N ALA A 25 0.98 1.44 -7.70
CA ALA A 25 0.06 2.51 -8.09
C ALA A 25 -0.61 2.23 -9.44
N ILE A 26 0.16 1.73 -10.43
CA ILE A 26 -0.38 1.40 -11.74
C ILE A 26 -1.32 0.19 -11.67
N LYS A 27 -0.94 -0.87 -10.95
CA LYS A 27 -1.80 -2.05 -10.73
C LYS A 27 -3.13 -1.65 -10.08
N GLU A 28 -3.07 -0.83 -9.05
CA GLU A 28 -4.26 -0.33 -8.35
C GLU A 28 -5.11 0.60 -9.24
N ALA A 29 -4.50 1.48 -10.04
CA ALA A 29 -5.21 2.33 -10.99
C ALA A 29 -5.98 1.52 -12.03
N ILE A 30 -5.36 0.48 -12.61
CA ILE A 30 -5.99 -0.43 -13.57
C ILE A 30 -7.12 -1.23 -12.91
N TYR A 31 -6.91 -1.70 -11.67
CA TYR A 31 -7.95 -2.39 -10.90
C TYR A 31 -9.16 -1.48 -10.65
N LEU A 32 -8.91 -0.25 -10.19
CA LEU A 32 -9.98 0.74 -9.95
C LEU A 32 -10.71 1.11 -11.24
N ALA A 33 -10.03 1.17 -12.39
CA ALA A 33 -10.67 1.45 -13.68
C ALA A 33 -11.70 0.39 -14.10
N GLY A 34 -11.62 -0.83 -13.56
CA GLY A 34 -12.62 -1.88 -13.72
C GLY A 34 -13.85 -1.74 -12.82
N ILE A 35 -13.80 -0.85 -11.82
CA ILE A 35 -14.86 -0.70 -10.79
C ILE A 35 -15.46 0.71 -10.84
N ALA A 36 -14.62 1.73 -10.82
CA ALA A 36 -14.97 3.14 -10.84
C ALA A 36 -15.47 3.57 -12.23
N SER A 37 -16.22 4.68 -12.29
CA SER A 37 -16.58 5.29 -13.57
C SER A 37 -15.37 5.93 -14.26
N LYS A 38 -14.46 6.52 -13.47
CA LYS A 38 -13.21 7.14 -13.92
C LYS A 38 -12.19 7.16 -12.81
N VAL A 39 -10.92 7.03 -13.16
CA VAL A 39 -9.79 7.11 -12.25
C VAL A 39 -8.89 8.29 -12.65
N HIS A 40 -8.63 9.20 -11.72
CA HIS A 40 -7.67 10.28 -11.88
C HIS A 40 -6.34 9.86 -11.29
N MET A 41 -5.36 9.49 -12.14
CA MET A 41 -4.03 9.11 -11.67
C MET A 41 -3.12 10.33 -11.59
N ILE A 42 -2.65 10.63 -10.40
CA ILE A 42 -1.85 11.81 -10.08
C ILE A 42 -0.39 11.40 -9.92
N HIS A 43 0.49 11.96 -10.77
CA HIS A 43 1.91 11.67 -10.70
C HIS A 43 2.75 12.93 -10.91
N ARG A 44 3.79 13.08 -10.07
CA ARG A 44 4.67 14.28 -10.06
C ARG A 44 5.64 14.38 -11.25
N ARG A 45 5.70 13.37 -12.12
CA ARG A 45 6.60 13.27 -13.28
C ARG A 45 5.84 12.73 -14.49
N ASP A 46 6.46 12.77 -15.65
CA ASP A 46 6.04 12.08 -16.88
C ASP A 46 6.61 10.66 -17.01
N GLN A 47 7.54 10.30 -16.12
CA GLN A 47 8.18 8.99 -16.07
C GLN A 47 7.74 8.21 -14.85
N TYR A 48 7.17 7.04 -15.10
CA TYR A 48 6.71 6.10 -14.07
C TYR A 48 7.86 5.19 -13.61
N ARG A 49 7.94 4.92 -12.31
CA ARG A 49 8.89 3.95 -11.73
C ARG A 49 8.27 2.56 -11.70
N ALA A 50 7.83 2.09 -12.85
CA ALA A 50 7.16 0.82 -12.99
C ALA A 50 7.77 0.06 -14.16
N GLU A 51 7.54 -1.24 -14.21
CA GLU A 51 7.89 -2.07 -15.35
C GLU A 51 7.24 -1.55 -16.64
N LYS A 52 7.98 -1.58 -17.74
CA LYS A 52 7.50 -1.06 -19.02
C LYS A 52 6.15 -1.62 -19.43
N ILE A 53 5.95 -2.93 -19.24
CA ILE A 53 4.66 -3.58 -19.56
C ILE A 53 3.50 -3.00 -18.78
N MET A 54 3.71 -2.58 -17.53
CA MET A 54 2.68 -1.97 -16.69
C MET A 54 2.36 -0.56 -17.15
N VAL A 55 3.38 0.21 -17.57
CA VAL A 55 3.19 1.55 -18.14
C VAL A 55 2.44 1.48 -19.47
N ASP A 56 2.77 0.52 -20.34
CA ASP A 56 2.08 0.30 -21.61
C ASP A 56 0.58 -0.05 -21.38
N ARG A 57 0.29 -0.90 -20.40
CA ARG A 57 -1.10 -1.22 -20.00
C ARG A 57 -1.84 0.00 -19.44
N LEU A 58 -1.19 0.79 -18.58
CA LEU A 58 -1.78 2.03 -18.06
C LEU A 58 -2.18 2.96 -19.20
N LYS A 59 -1.29 3.18 -20.17
CA LYS A 59 -1.54 4.04 -21.33
C LYS A 59 -2.67 3.51 -22.22
N ALA A 60 -2.76 2.19 -22.39
CA ALA A 60 -3.87 1.57 -23.13
C ALA A 60 -5.22 1.84 -22.45
N VAL A 61 -5.34 1.62 -21.14
CA VAL A 61 -6.56 1.89 -20.38
C VAL A 61 -6.88 3.40 -20.32
N ALA A 62 -5.86 4.26 -20.28
CA ALA A 62 -6.05 5.71 -20.37
C ALA A 62 -6.59 6.12 -21.74
N ALA A 63 -6.13 5.50 -22.84
CA ALA A 63 -6.62 5.74 -24.19
C ALA A 63 -8.12 5.35 -24.35
N GLU A 64 -8.62 4.40 -23.57
CA GLU A 64 -10.04 4.05 -23.49
C GLU A 64 -10.89 5.06 -22.70
N GLY A 65 -10.26 6.09 -22.11
CA GLY A 65 -10.93 7.13 -21.33
C GLY A 65 -11.29 6.75 -19.89
N LYS A 66 -10.87 5.58 -19.43
CA LYS A 66 -11.12 5.09 -18.06
C LYS A 66 -10.16 5.67 -17.01
N ILE A 67 -8.95 6.03 -17.43
CA ILE A 67 -7.94 6.67 -16.58
C ILE A 67 -7.55 8.00 -17.18
N VAL A 68 -7.58 9.06 -16.37
CA VAL A 68 -7.03 10.38 -16.73
C VAL A 68 -5.69 10.52 -16.03
N LEU A 69 -4.63 10.79 -16.80
CA LEU A 69 -3.27 10.96 -16.30
C LEU A 69 -3.02 12.43 -15.98
N HIS A 70 -2.80 12.76 -14.72
CA HIS A 70 -2.37 14.08 -14.24
C HIS A 70 -0.87 14.04 -13.97
N GLU A 71 -0.10 14.15 -15.04
CA GLU A 71 1.37 14.19 -14.98
C GLU A 71 1.86 15.58 -14.56
N PHE A 72 3.04 15.64 -13.92
CA PHE A 72 3.60 16.83 -13.28
C PHE A 72 2.69 17.48 -12.24
N CYS A 73 1.82 16.66 -11.63
CA CYS A 73 0.89 17.11 -10.60
C CYS A 73 1.17 16.44 -9.26
N THR A 74 0.97 17.18 -8.19
CA THR A 74 0.94 16.66 -6.82
C THR A 74 -0.43 16.89 -6.20
N LEU A 75 -0.81 16.03 -5.28
CA LEU A 75 -1.95 16.25 -4.42
C LEU A 75 -1.60 17.36 -3.43
N ASP A 76 -2.34 18.47 -3.47
CA ASP A 76 -2.19 19.60 -2.55
C ASP A 76 -3.11 19.42 -1.34
N GLU A 77 -4.39 19.11 -1.59
CA GLU A 77 -5.39 18.95 -0.55
C GLU A 77 -6.45 17.90 -0.94
N ILE A 78 -6.99 17.20 0.05
CA ILE A 78 -8.20 16.38 -0.11
C ILE A 78 -9.37 17.21 0.38
N LEU A 79 -10.29 17.52 -0.53
CA LEU A 79 -11.49 18.29 -0.24
C LEU A 79 -12.59 17.38 0.28
N GLY A 80 -13.35 17.86 1.24
CA GLY A 80 -14.43 17.07 1.81
C GLY A 80 -15.37 17.89 2.71
N ASP A 81 -16.46 17.26 3.08
CA ASP A 81 -17.43 17.79 4.03
C ASP A 81 -17.84 16.72 5.06
N LYS A 82 -18.94 16.95 5.75
CA LYS A 82 -19.46 15.99 6.77
C LYS A 82 -19.87 14.63 6.19
N THR A 83 -20.03 14.52 4.87
CA THR A 83 -20.43 13.29 4.17
C THR A 83 -19.25 12.49 3.67
N GLY A 84 -18.05 13.09 3.61
CA GLY A 84 -16.81 12.45 3.17
C GLY A 84 -16.01 13.27 2.16
N VAL A 85 -15.24 12.58 1.32
CA VAL A 85 -14.44 13.20 0.26
C VAL A 85 -15.35 13.70 -0.86
N THR A 86 -15.14 14.95 -1.28
CA THR A 86 -15.88 15.59 -2.38
C THR A 86 -14.98 15.96 -3.55
N GLY A 87 -13.66 15.95 -3.37
CA GLY A 87 -12.70 16.28 -4.42
C GLY A 87 -11.26 16.24 -3.96
N VAL A 88 -10.38 16.57 -4.89
CA VAL A 88 -8.95 16.76 -4.64
C VAL A 88 -8.51 18.07 -5.30
N ARG A 89 -7.62 18.79 -4.62
CA ARG A 89 -6.88 19.90 -5.19
C ARG A 89 -5.53 19.42 -5.67
N LEU A 90 -5.25 19.62 -6.95
CA LEU A 90 -3.96 19.34 -7.56
C LEU A 90 -3.15 20.62 -7.67
N ASN A 91 -1.83 20.47 -7.54
CA ASN A 91 -0.86 21.52 -7.86
C ASN A 91 -0.04 21.08 -9.07
N ASN A 92 -0.10 21.84 -10.15
CA ASN A 92 0.70 21.61 -11.35
C ASN A 92 2.13 22.13 -11.13
N LEU A 93 3.10 21.25 -11.14
CA LEU A 93 4.50 21.57 -10.86
C LEU A 93 5.20 22.39 -11.97
N LYS A 94 4.61 22.45 -13.18
CA LYS A 94 5.15 23.24 -14.30
C LYS A 94 4.61 24.67 -14.31
N THR A 95 3.33 24.82 -14.03
CA THR A 95 2.66 26.14 -14.10
C THR A 95 2.46 26.79 -12.73
N GLY A 96 2.48 26.00 -11.65
CA GLY A 96 2.12 26.43 -10.31
C GLY A 96 0.62 26.63 -10.10
N GLU A 97 -0.20 26.34 -11.10
CA GLU A 97 -1.66 26.47 -11.01
C GLU A 97 -2.25 25.34 -10.18
N LYS A 98 -3.35 25.66 -9.48
CA LYS A 98 -4.13 24.71 -8.72
C LYS A 98 -5.44 24.43 -9.43
N GLU A 99 -5.84 23.16 -9.44
CA GLU A 99 -7.09 22.67 -10.04
C GLU A 99 -7.82 21.77 -9.04
N ASP A 100 -9.12 22.01 -8.86
CA ASP A 100 -9.98 21.16 -8.05
C ASP A 100 -10.69 20.15 -8.95
N ILE A 101 -10.56 18.86 -8.64
CA ILE A 101 -11.17 17.75 -9.37
C ILE A 101 -12.18 17.07 -8.45
N PRO A 102 -13.46 16.95 -8.85
CA PRO A 102 -14.46 16.25 -8.08
C PRO A 102 -14.18 14.73 -8.11
N VAL A 103 -14.00 14.14 -6.92
CA VAL A 103 -13.84 12.69 -6.73
C VAL A 103 -14.49 12.28 -5.41
N MET A 104 -14.95 11.03 -5.33
CA MET A 104 -15.61 10.50 -4.13
C MET A 104 -14.64 9.74 -3.23
N GLY A 105 -13.44 9.42 -3.71
CA GLY A 105 -12.44 8.71 -2.95
C GLY A 105 -11.02 8.98 -3.44
N VAL A 106 -10.06 8.83 -2.53
CA VAL A 106 -8.64 9.04 -2.81
C VAL A 106 -7.84 7.82 -2.33
N PHE A 107 -7.01 7.29 -3.22
CA PHE A 107 -6.10 6.17 -2.94
C PHE A 107 -4.66 6.68 -2.96
N ILE A 108 -3.91 6.38 -1.91
CA ILE A 108 -2.52 6.81 -1.75
C ILE A 108 -1.61 5.61 -1.98
N ALA A 109 -0.94 5.56 -3.12
CA ALA A 109 -0.09 4.46 -3.57
C ALA A 109 1.36 4.91 -3.81
N ILE A 110 1.93 5.64 -2.85
CA ILE A 110 3.30 6.21 -2.92
C ILE A 110 4.37 5.31 -2.31
N GLY A 111 4.00 4.11 -1.89
CA GLY A 111 4.84 3.14 -1.18
C GLY A 111 4.53 3.07 0.31
N HIS A 112 5.13 2.08 0.95
CA HIS A 112 4.98 1.81 2.37
C HIS A 112 6.35 1.85 3.04
N SER A 113 6.38 2.35 4.27
CA SER A 113 7.52 2.28 5.15
C SER A 113 7.05 1.71 6.49
N PRO A 114 7.56 0.56 6.95
CA PRO A 114 7.14 -0.01 8.21
C PRO A 114 7.64 0.83 9.39
N ASN A 115 6.87 0.88 10.47
CA ASN A 115 7.24 1.60 11.69
C ASN A 115 8.17 0.77 12.58
N THR A 116 9.32 0.39 12.04
CA THR A 116 10.28 -0.55 12.63
C THR A 116 11.62 0.09 12.99
N LYS A 117 11.76 1.40 12.74
CA LYS A 117 13.01 2.13 12.95
C LYS A 117 13.58 1.97 14.38
N MET A 118 12.71 1.80 15.38
CA MET A 118 13.13 1.60 16.77
C MET A 118 13.89 0.29 16.99
N PHE A 119 13.84 -0.65 16.06
CA PHE A 119 14.52 -1.95 16.14
C PHE A 119 15.80 -2.01 15.30
N GLU A 120 16.15 -0.91 14.59
CA GLU A 120 17.41 -0.83 13.85
C GLU A 120 18.62 -1.10 14.74
N GLY A 121 19.52 -1.97 14.26
CA GLY A 121 20.70 -2.39 15.02
C GLY A 121 20.44 -3.43 16.12
N GLN A 122 19.18 -3.80 16.37
CA GLN A 122 18.78 -4.83 17.33
C GLN A 122 18.29 -6.09 16.63
N LEU A 123 17.39 -5.95 15.65
CA LEU A 123 16.85 -7.04 14.87
C LEU A 123 17.44 -7.05 13.45
N GLU A 124 17.52 -8.25 12.87
CA GLU A 124 17.83 -8.38 11.45
C GLU A 124 16.68 -7.81 10.61
N MET A 125 17.01 -6.94 9.64
CA MET A 125 16.03 -6.22 8.84
C MET A 125 16.38 -6.28 7.36
N ASN A 126 15.33 -6.31 6.51
CA ASN A 126 15.44 -6.22 5.07
C ASN A 126 14.55 -5.07 4.57
N HIS A 127 15.15 -4.02 3.99
CA HIS A 127 14.44 -2.82 3.55
C HIS A 127 13.51 -2.19 4.60
N GLY A 128 13.92 -2.26 5.88
CA GLY A 128 13.13 -1.77 7.01
C GLY A 128 12.12 -2.77 7.58
N TYR A 129 11.89 -3.91 6.95
CA TYR A 129 11.03 -4.98 7.48
C TYR A 129 11.83 -5.94 8.35
N ILE A 130 11.24 -6.40 9.45
CA ILE A 130 11.87 -7.39 10.34
C ILE A 130 11.93 -8.73 9.61
N VAL A 131 13.12 -9.35 9.60
CA VAL A 131 13.32 -10.67 9.01
C VAL A 131 12.86 -11.75 9.99
N THR A 132 12.04 -12.68 9.50
CA THR A 132 11.60 -13.87 10.23
C THR A 132 12.18 -15.14 9.60
N LYS A 133 12.26 -16.20 10.36
CA LYS A 133 12.91 -17.46 9.92
C LYS A 133 12.14 -18.22 8.84
N GLY A 134 10.83 -17.95 8.70
CA GLY A 134 9.97 -18.62 7.74
C GLY A 134 9.52 -20.03 8.14
N ILE A 135 8.52 -20.55 7.46
CA ILE A 135 7.81 -21.80 7.81
C ILE A 135 8.75 -23.01 7.91
N ALA A 136 9.77 -23.09 7.06
CA ALA A 136 10.69 -24.23 7.03
C ALA A 136 11.55 -24.38 8.31
N SER A 137 11.62 -23.35 9.15
CA SER A 137 12.39 -23.38 10.41
C SER A 137 11.68 -24.08 11.57
N GLY A 138 10.37 -24.34 11.44
CA GLY A 138 9.53 -24.81 12.55
C GLY A 138 9.13 -23.73 13.56
N ALA A 139 9.59 -22.48 13.36
CA ALA A 139 9.22 -21.29 14.14
C ALA A 139 9.18 -20.10 13.18
N ALA A 140 8.13 -20.06 12.38
CA ALA A 140 8.02 -19.18 11.19
C ALA A 140 8.20 -17.70 11.49
N GLN A 141 7.69 -17.24 12.62
CA GLN A 141 7.68 -15.82 13.02
C GLN A 141 8.82 -15.46 13.99
N ALA A 142 9.72 -16.40 14.32
CA ALA A 142 10.89 -16.12 15.13
C ALA A 142 11.87 -15.20 14.38
N THR A 143 12.42 -14.24 15.10
CA THR A 143 13.49 -13.33 14.60
C THR A 143 14.89 -13.91 14.85
N ASN A 144 15.93 -13.15 14.59
CA ASN A 144 17.31 -13.49 14.94
C ASN A 144 17.56 -13.51 16.46
N ILE A 145 16.69 -12.90 17.28
CA ILE A 145 16.80 -12.91 18.74
C ILE A 145 15.86 -13.95 19.33
N PRO A 146 16.36 -14.94 20.12
CA PRO A 146 15.51 -15.93 20.77
C PRO A 146 14.44 -15.28 21.66
N GLY A 147 13.20 -15.79 21.57
CA GLY A 147 12.05 -15.25 22.32
C GLY A 147 11.45 -13.96 21.75
N VAL A 148 11.95 -13.47 20.61
CA VAL A 148 11.39 -12.33 19.89
C VAL A 148 10.79 -12.79 18.57
N PHE A 149 9.52 -12.42 18.36
CA PHE A 149 8.72 -12.80 17.18
C PHE A 149 8.19 -11.56 16.48
N ALA A 150 8.00 -11.63 15.17
CA ALA A 150 7.44 -10.55 14.37
C ALA A 150 6.28 -11.03 13.50
N ALA A 151 5.21 -10.26 13.44
CA ALA A 151 4.02 -10.59 12.67
C ALA A 151 3.36 -9.34 12.08
N GLY A 152 2.55 -9.51 11.06
CA GLY A 152 1.83 -8.42 10.39
C GLY A 152 2.72 -7.59 9.47
N ASP A 153 2.31 -6.36 9.21
CA ASP A 153 2.94 -5.48 8.23
C ASP A 153 4.40 -5.13 8.54
N CYS A 154 4.84 -5.27 9.79
CA CYS A 154 6.24 -5.00 10.15
C CYS A 154 7.23 -6.03 9.57
N GLN A 155 6.75 -7.21 9.17
CA GLN A 155 7.54 -8.29 8.51
C GLN A 155 7.03 -8.63 7.09
N ASP A 156 5.76 -8.31 6.76
CA ASP A 156 5.17 -8.60 5.45
C ASP A 156 5.43 -7.44 4.47
N GLN A 157 6.52 -7.55 3.72
CA GLN A 157 6.84 -6.56 2.68
C GLN A 157 6.04 -6.74 1.37
N VAL A 158 5.26 -7.83 1.23
CA VAL A 158 4.61 -8.24 -0.03
C VAL A 158 3.11 -7.97 -0.02
N TYR A 159 2.39 -8.58 0.90
CA TYR A 159 0.92 -8.60 0.88
C TYR A 159 0.29 -7.45 1.66
N ARG A 160 0.69 -7.26 2.91
CA ARG A 160 0.17 -6.19 3.80
C ARG A 160 -1.36 -6.16 3.84
N GLN A 161 -1.94 -7.33 4.08
CA GLN A 161 -3.38 -7.52 4.17
C GLN A 161 -3.79 -7.91 5.59
N ALA A 162 -4.99 -7.50 6.01
CA ALA A 162 -5.52 -7.83 7.34
C ALA A 162 -5.50 -9.35 7.60
N ILE A 163 -5.86 -10.16 6.59
CA ILE A 163 -5.88 -11.62 6.73
C ILE A 163 -4.48 -12.21 6.85
N THR A 164 -3.48 -11.71 6.13
CA THR A 164 -2.09 -12.17 6.26
C THR A 164 -1.48 -11.74 7.60
N SER A 165 -1.85 -10.55 8.08
CA SER A 165 -1.46 -10.07 9.41
C SER A 165 -2.07 -10.92 10.51
N ALA A 166 -3.36 -11.27 10.42
CA ALA A 166 -4.01 -12.17 11.36
C ALA A 166 -3.37 -13.57 11.35
N ALA A 167 -3.09 -14.12 10.16
CA ALA A 167 -2.45 -15.44 10.03
C ALA A 167 -1.04 -15.45 10.63
N SER A 168 -0.20 -14.46 10.32
CA SER A 168 1.15 -14.35 10.91
C SER A 168 1.10 -14.08 12.41
N GLY A 169 0.10 -13.34 12.91
CA GLY A 169 -0.15 -13.15 14.34
C GLY A 169 -0.48 -14.44 15.06
N CYS A 170 -1.34 -15.28 14.47
CA CYS A 170 -1.63 -16.62 14.99
C CYS A 170 -0.36 -17.49 15.04
N MET A 171 0.43 -17.51 13.95
CA MET A 171 1.70 -18.25 13.91
C MET A 171 2.68 -17.75 14.97
N ALA A 172 2.81 -16.44 15.15
CA ALA A 172 3.70 -15.86 16.16
C ALA A 172 3.29 -16.27 17.58
N ALA A 173 1.99 -16.30 17.88
CA ALA A 173 1.47 -16.73 19.18
C ALA A 173 1.80 -18.20 19.46
N LEU A 174 1.64 -19.09 18.47
CA LEU A 174 1.98 -20.50 18.57
C LEU A 174 3.50 -20.72 18.72
N ASP A 175 4.30 -19.98 17.95
CA ASP A 175 5.77 -20.02 18.06
C ASP A 175 6.24 -19.56 19.44
N ALA A 176 5.61 -18.51 19.99
CA ALA A 176 5.91 -18.01 21.33
C ALA A 176 5.54 -19.01 22.42
N LEU A 177 4.36 -19.65 22.32
CA LEU A 177 3.95 -20.68 23.27
C LEU A 177 4.93 -21.86 23.27
N ASN A 178 5.26 -22.39 22.09
CA ASN A 178 6.24 -23.47 21.95
C ASN A 178 7.63 -23.08 22.50
N TYR A 179 8.04 -21.83 22.29
CA TYR A 179 9.29 -21.33 22.88
C TYR A 179 9.26 -21.32 24.40
N LEU A 180 8.16 -20.86 25.00
CA LEU A 180 8.01 -20.82 26.47
C LEU A 180 8.00 -22.23 27.09
N GLU A 181 7.24 -23.17 26.50
CA GLU A 181 7.16 -24.58 26.93
C GLU A 181 8.53 -25.27 26.83
N THR A 182 9.20 -25.13 25.68
CA THR A 182 10.50 -25.78 25.43
C THR A 182 11.60 -25.25 26.36
N ASN A 183 11.51 -24.01 26.83
CA ASN A 183 12.46 -23.39 27.75
C ASN A 183 12.02 -23.48 29.23
N GLY A 184 10.92 -24.17 29.55
CA GLY A 184 10.44 -24.34 30.93
C GLY A 184 10.02 -23.00 31.58
N LEU A 185 9.50 -22.08 30.80
CA LEU A 185 9.07 -20.76 31.25
C LEU A 185 7.54 -20.70 31.57
N VAL A 186 6.82 -21.75 31.21
CA VAL A 186 5.40 -22.00 31.53
C VAL A 186 5.21 -23.48 31.80
N ASP A 187 4.19 -23.83 32.62
CA ASP A 187 3.78 -25.20 32.95
C ASP A 187 2.84 -25.77 31.87
#